data_82d7aa96697f16463e98d9b9ab7cea15
#
_entry.id   82d7aa96697f16463e98d9b9ab7cea15
#
_cell.length_a   1.000
_cell.length_b   1.000
_cell.length_c   1.000
_cell.angle_alpha   90.00
_cell.angle_beta   90.00
_cell.angle_gamma   90.00
#
_symmetry.space_group_name_H-M   'P 1'
#
loop_
_entity.id
_entity.type
_entity.pdbx_description
1 polymer ?
#
loop_
_entity_poly.entity_id
_entity_poly.type
_entity_poly.pdbx_seq_one_letter_code
_entity_poly.pdbx_strand_id
1 'polypeptide(L)'
;MTNTKPKLVKLKPKIKPLSDSGQIALVRDKLLDLSEELSERVTIPNMVQAIQLFNCQLAFDTAPSNACATNILLSCITSKLDAVTEKEFEEHEDA
;
A
#
# COMPACT_ATOMS: atom_id res chain seq x y z
N MET A 1 -0.53 -18.69 -25.44
CA MET A 1 0.53 -18.28 -24.78
C MET A 1 0.23 -18.07 -23.37
N THR A 2 1.07 -18.31 -22.68
CA THR A 2 0.82 -18.19 -21.33
C THR A 2 1.19 -16.86 -20.85
N ASN A 3 0.62 -16.52 -19.82
CA ASN A 3 0.92 -15.35 -19.13
C ASN A 3 2.30 -15.46 -18.56
N THR A 4 3.18 -14.63 -18.98
CA THR A 4 4.54 -14.69 -18.52
C THR A 4 4.72 -13.93 -17.24
N LYS A 5 3.77 -13.11 -16.86
CA LYS A 5 3.87 -12.39 -15.63
C LYS A 5 3.34 -13.24 -14.49
N PRO A 6 4.11 -13.49 -13.47
CA PRO A 6 3.58 -14.22 -12.32
C PRO A 6 2.55 -13.36 -11.63
N LYS A 7 1.54 -14.01 -11.13
CA LYS A 7 0.55 -13.30 -10.36
C LYS A 7 1.10 -13.05 -8.99
N LEU A 8 1.08 -11.80 -8.58
CA LEU A 8 1.56 -11.44 -7.28
C LEU A 8 0.71 -12.02 -6.18
N VAL A 9 -0.59 -12.04 -6.41
CA VAL A 9 -1.50 -12.52 -5.40
C VAL A 9 -2.50 -13.43 -6.04
N LYS A 10 -2.68 -14.58 -5.45
CA LYS A 10 -3.68 -15.51 -5.87
C LYS A 10 -4.67 -15.64 -4.76
N LEU A 11 -5.77 -14.98 -4.89
CA LEU A 11 -6.77 -14.97 -3.84
C LEU A 11 -7.74 -16.10 -4.06
N LYS A 12 -7.84 -16.98 -3.10
CA LYS A 12 -8.79 -18.07 -3.14
C LYS A 12 -9.76 -17.89 -2.00
N PRO A 13 -10.97 -17.52 -2.29
CA PRO A 13 -11.96 -17.35 -1.22
C PRO A 13 -12.33 -18.69 -0.64
N LYS A 14 -11.78 -19.03 0.47
CA LYS A 14 -12.11 -20.25 1.15
C LYS A 14 -13.10 -20.03 2.24
N ILE A 15 -12.99 -18.95 2.92
CA ILE A 15 -13.85 -18.66 4.03
C ILE A 15 -14.28 -17.22 3.88
N LYS A 16 -15.18 -16.84 4.74
CA LYS A 16 -15.68 -15.50 4.73
C LYS A 16 -14.54 -14.50 4.88
N PRO A 17 -14.39 -13.57 3.96
CA PRO A 17 -13.30 -12.62 4.05
C PRO A 17 -13.55 -11.58 5.14
N LEU A 18 -12.48 -10.97 5.60
CA LEU A 18 -12.58 -9.86 6.52
C LEU A 18 -13.24 -8.67 5.85
N SER A 19 -13.71 -7.74 6.64
CA SER A 19 -14.21 -6.49 6.11
C SER A 19 -13.07 -5.76 5.40
N ASP A 20 -13.41 -4.73 4.62
CA ASP A 20 -12.40 -3.98 3.92
C ASP A 20 -11.35 -3.40 4.87
N SER A 21 -11.81 -2.77 5.95
CA SER A 21 -10.86 -2.20 6.90
C SER A 21 -10.06 -3.28 7.61
N GLY A 22 -10.66 -4.45 7.84
CA GLY A 22 -9.93 -5.56 8.43
C GLY A 22 -8.86 -6.08 7.51
N GLN A 23 -9.15 -6.16 6.23
CA GLN A 23 -8.15 -6.61 5.26
C GLN A 23 -7.01 -5.62 5.17
N ILE A 24 -7.31 -4.34 5.13
CA ILE A 24 -6.28 -3.32 5.06
C ILE A 24 -5.40 -3.38 6.31
N ALA A 25 -6.02 -3.52 7.48
CA ALA A 25 -5.27 -3.59 8.71
C ALA A 25 -4.36 -4.82 8.75
N LEU A 26 -4.85 -5.93 8.23
CA LEU A 26 -4.05 -7.15 8.21
C LEU A 26 -2.80 -6.97 7.36
N VAL A 27 -2.96 -6.41 6.16
CA VAL A 27 -1.81 -6.19 5.29
C VAL A 27 -0.84 -5.21 5.92
N ARG A 28 -1.38 -4.12 6.48
CA ARG A 28 -0.53 -3.12 7.12
C ARG A 28 0.28 -3.73 8.27
N ASP A 29 -0.37 -4.56 9.09
CA ASP A 29 0.32 -5.16 10.22
C ASP A 29 1.44 -6.09 9.75
N LYS A 30 1.18 -6.83 8.68
CA LYS A 30 2.21 -7.72 8.14
C LYS A 30 3.38 -6.93 7.56
N LEU A 31 3.09 -5.80 6.92
CA LEU A 31 4.15 -4.96 6.40
C LEU A 31 4.97 -4.35 7.52
N LEU A 32 4.33 -3.99 8.64
CA LEU A 32 5.05 -3.49 9.78
C LEU A 32 5.97 -4.55 10.36
N ASP A 33 5.46 -5.77 10.49
CA ASP A 33 6.29 -6.87 10.99
C ASP A 33 7.51 -7.08 10.08
N LEU A 34 7.27 -7.08 8.77
CA LEU A 34 8.35 -7.27 7.82
C LEU A 34 9.35 -6.12 7.91
N SER A 35 8.86 -4.91 8.08
CA SER A 35 9.74 -3.76 8.18
C SER A 35 10.64 -3.88 9.41
N GLU A 36 10.08 -4.32 10.53
CA GLU A 36 10.87 -4.51 11.73
C GLU A 36 11.90 -5.60 11.54
N GLU A 37 11.51 -6.67 10.89
CA GLU A 37 12.41 -7.78 10.65
C GLU A 37 13.60 -7.35 9.80
N LEU A 38 13.37 -6.46 8.85
CA LEU A 38 14.42 -6.04 7.93
C LEU A 38 15.15 -4.78 8.38
N SER A 39 14.77 -4.21 9.52
CA SER A 39 15.25 -2.88 9.91
C SER A 39 16.75 -2.84 10.12
N GLU A 40 17.38 -3.97 10.44
CA GLU A 40 18.82 -3.98 10.64
C GLU A 40 19.58 -4.25 9.36
N ARG A 41 18.88 -4.55 8.27
CA ARG A 41 19.52 -4.95 7.01
C ARG A 41 19.32 -3.93 5.90
N VAL A 42 18.34 -3.07 6.02
CA VAL A 42 18.07 -2.07 4.99
C VAL A 42 17.78 -0.74 5.67
N THR A 43 18.05 0.32 4.94
CA THR A 43 17.75 1.65 5.45
C THR A 43 16.27 1.97 5.24
N ILE A 44 15.77 2.88 6.03
CA ILE A 44 14.37 3.26 5.91
C ILE A 44 14.03 3.82 4.53
N PRO A 45 14.83 4.72 3.95
CA PRO A 45 14.52 5.21 2.59
C PRO A 45 14.44 4.09 1.56
N ASN A 46 15.33 3.11 1.65
CA ASN A 46 15.30 2.01 0.72
C ASN A 46 14.08 1.13 0.94
N MET A 47 13.68 0.95 2.19
CA MET A 47 12.49 0.19 2.48
C MET A 47 11.25 0.88 1.92
N VAL A 48 11.15 2.19 2.12
CA VAL A 48 10.03 2.95 1.59
C VAL A 48 9.97 2.82 0.07
N GLN A 49 11.13 2.95 -0.59
CA GLN A 49 11.16 2.86 -2.04
C GLN A 49 10.74 1.48 -2.52
N ALA A 50 11.20 0.44 -1.85
CA ALA A 50 10.86 -0.92 -2.25
C ALA A 50 9.37 -1.19 -2.10
N ILE A 51 8.80 -0.76 -1.00
CA ILE A 51 7.37 -0.96 -0.78
C ILE A 51 6.57 -0.17 -1.80
N GLN A 52 7.03 1.03 -2.13
CA GLN A 52 6.37 1.85 -3.12
C GLN A 52 6.38 1.17 -4.49
N LEU A 53 7.53 0.63 -4.88
CA LEU A 53 7.63 -0.08 -6.15
C LEU A 53 6.70 -1.29 -6.19
N PHE A 54 6.65 -2.03 -5.10
CA PHE A 54 5.75 -3.16 -5.02
C PHE A 54 4.30 -2.72 -5.13
N ASN A 55 3.95 -1.64 -4.46
CA ASN A 55 2.60 -1.12 -4.51
C ASN A 55 2.22 -0.73 -5.94
N CYS A 56 3.11 -0.05 -6.65
CA CYS A 56 2.87 0.31 -8.03
C CYS A 56 2.71 -0.92 -8.91
N GLN A 57 3.59 -1.89 -8.73
CA GLN A 57 3.52 -3.09 -9.53
C GLN A 57 2.20 -3.82 -9.30
N LEU A 58 1.80 -3.94 -8.04
CA LEU A 58 0.56 -4.62 -7.72
C LEU A 58 -0.63 -3.92 -8.37
N ALA A 59 -0.67 -2.59 -8.28
CA ALA A 59 -1.77 -1.84 -8.85
C ALA A 59 -1.84 -1.99 -10.36
N PHE A 60 -0.69 -1.86 -11.04
CA PHE A 60 -0.70 -1.94 -12.50
C PHE A 60 -0.92 -3.34 -13.02
N ASP A 61 -0.54 -4.35 -12.25
CA ASP A 61 -0.76 -5.72 -12.68
C ASP A 61 -2.19 -6.19 -12.48
N THR A 62 -2.90 -5.60 -11.54
CA THR A 62 -4.22 -6.10 -11.18
C THR A 62 -5.37 -5.20 -11.58
N ALA A 63 -5.14 -3.93 -11.81
CA ALA A 63 -6.22 -3.03 -12.19
C ALA A 63 -6.64 -3.27 -13.64
N PRO A 64 -7.89 -2.94 -13.98
CA PRO A 64 -8.38 -3.16 -15.34
C PRO A 64 -7.66 -2.33 -16.39
N SER A 65 -7.11 -1.19 -15.99
CA SER A 65 -6.42 -0.33 -16.94
C SER A 65 -5.35 0.46 -16.20
N ASN A 66 -4.41 1.01 -16.96
CA ASN A 66 -3.38 1.84 -16.35
C ASN A 66 -3.97 3.10 -15.73
N ALA A 67 -5.00 3.64 -16.36
CA ALA A 67 -5.64 4.82 -15.78
C ALA A 67 -6.27 4.50 -14.43
N CYS A 68 -6.90 3.34 -14.32
CA CYS A 68 -7.48 2.92 -13.07
C CYS A 68 -6.42 2.72 -12.00
N ALA A 69 -5.31 2.07 -12.37
CA ALA A 69 -4.21 1.87 -11.44
C ALA A 69 -3.67 3.20 -10.94
N THR A 70 -3.48 4.13 -11.85
CA THR A 70 -2.97 5.45 -11.50
C THR A 70 -3.91 6.16 -10.53
N ASN A 71 -5.21 6.08 -10.80
CA ASN A 71 -6.18 6.72 -9.93
C ASN A 71 -6.16 6.13 -8.52
N ILE A 72 -6.05 4.81 -8.42
CA ILE A 72 -5.99 4.15 -7.12
C ILE A 72 -4.78 4.65 -6.34
N LEU A 73 -3.62 4.69 -6.98
CA LEU A 73 -2.40 5.10 -6.31
C LEU A 73 -2.46 6.57 -5.90
N LEU A 74 -2.95 7.41 -6.80
CA LEU A 74 -3.03 8.84 -6.49
C LEU A 74 -4.04 9.13 -5.39
N SER A 75 -5.16 8.42 -5.40
CA SER A 75 -6.17 8.64 -4.38
C SER A 75 -5.63 8.30 -3.00
N CYS A 76 -4.88 7.23 -2.88
CA CYS A 76 -4.33 6.84 -1.60
C CYS A 76 -3.32 7.88 -1.10
N ILE A 77 -2.46 8.36 -1.98
CA ILE A 77 -1.46 9.34 -1.60
C ILE A 77 -2.14 10.66 -1.24
N THR A 78 -3.10 11.07 -2.03
CA THR A 78 -3.80 12.34 -1.80
C THR A 78 -4.52 12.32 -0.45
N SER A 79 -5.21 11.22 -0.16
CA SER A 79 -5.90 11.11 1.12
C SER A 79 -4.94 11.23 2.28
N LYS A 80 -3.78 10.61 2.17
CA LYS A 80 -2.80 10.67 3.24
C LYS A 80 -2.24 12.07 3.40
N LEU A 81 -1.95 12.72 2.28
CA LEU A 81 -1.43 14.08 2.33
C LEU A 81 -2.45 15.04 2.93
N ASP A 82 -3.71 14.87 2.58
CA ASP A 82 -4.74 15.73 3.15
C ASP A 82 -4.82 15.57 4.66
N ALA A 83 -4.76 14.34 5.13
CA ALA A 83 -4.83 14.09 6.55
C ALA A 83 -3.64 14.69 7.29
N VAL A 84 -2.46 14.56 6.72
CA VAL A 84 -1.26 15.11 7.34
C VAL A 84 -1.32 16.63 7.35
N THR A 85 -1.77 17.20 6.25
CA THR A 85 -1.85 18.65 6.15
C THR A 85 -2.84 19.23 7.16
N GLU A 86 -3.98 18.59 7.29
CA GLU A 86 -4.96 19.04 8.27
C GLU A 86 -4.40 19.02 9.67
N LYS A 87 -3.69 17.96 9.99
CA LYS A 87 -3.13 17.82 11.31
C LYS A 87 -2.10 18.89 11.59
N GLU A 88 -1.24 19.15 10.63
CA GLU A 88 -0.25 20.20 10.78
C GLU A 88 -0.89 21.56 10.98
N PHE A 89 -1.96 21.80 10.22
CA PHE A 89 -2.64 23.07 10.31
C PHE A 89 -3.26 23.27 11.70
N GLU A 90 -3.85 22.22 12.23
CA GLU A 90 -4.44 22.29 13.55
C GLU A 90 -3.39 22.55 14.62
N GLU A 91 -2.23 21.92 14.48
CA GLU A 91 -1.16 22.12 15.45
C GLU A 91 -0.66 23.55 15.41
N HIS A 92 -0.61 24.14 14.23
CA HIS A 92 -0.18 25.52 14.10
C HIS A 92 -1.19 26.48 14.73
N GLU A 93 -2.46 26.17 14.58
CA GLU A 93 -3.47 27.03 15.17
C GLU A 93 -3.43 27.00 16.68
N ASP A 94 -3.09 25.88 17.23
CA ASP A 94 -3.01 25.75 18.68
C ASP A 94 -1.80 26.47 19.27
N ALA A 95 -0.84 26.75 18.44
CA ALA A 95 0.32 27.45 18.92
C ALA A 95 0.03 28.93 19.01
#